data_d64e06a2cf968f0f58c13bacf66cbffb
#
_entry.id   d64e06a2cf968f0f58c13bacf66cbffb
#
_cell.length_a   1.000
_cell.length_b   1.000
_cell.length_c   1.000
_cell.angle_alpha   90.00
_cell.angle_beta   90.00
_cell.angle_gamma   90.00
#
_symmetry.space_group_name_H-M   'P 1'
#
loop_
_entity.id
_entity.type
_entity.pdbx_description
1 polymer ?
#
loop_
_entity_poly.entity_id
_entity_poly.type
_entity_poly.pdbx_seq_one_letter_code
_entity_poly.pdbx_strand_id
1 'polypeptide(L)'
;MRHEVHVHADIPILEGVSRRQVEQALGPWLEYLDADGLSDVKSLEPDEPGLKYDEKELILYICWTGEIGRSFHPALEQALENLGPYCYEAVEVDLTEYQDNGEQEGKLLFVGPTAQAIHEAQRRCMVEDLDAILGRQFDKEQVAQVTALVNRLFDED
;
A
#
# COMPACT_ATOMS: atom_id res chain seq x y z
N MET A 1 12.84 -19.73 7.36
CA MET A 1 12.39 -18.91 8.48
C MET A 1 11.20 -18.09 8.08
N ARG A 2 10.13 -18.13 8.88
CA ARG A 2 8.93 -17.34 8.62
C ARG A 2 9.04 -16.00 9.31
N HIS A 3 8.62 -14.96 8.61
CA HIS A 3 8.55 -13.62 9.18
C HIS A 3 7.09 -13.24 9.33
N GLU A 4 6.83 -12.35 10.26
CA GLU A 4 5.51 -11.74 10.43
C GLU A 4 5.51 -10.42 9.68
N VAL A 5 4.41 -10.14 8.99
CA VAL A 5 4.25 -8.89 8.24
C VAL A 5 2.88 -8.27 8.53
N HIS A 6 2.85 -6.95 8.56
CA HIS A 6 1.62 -6.17 8.65
C HIS A 6 1.44 -5.36 7.37
N VAL A 7 0.25 -5.43 6.76
CA VAL A 7 -0.09 -4.67 5.56
C VAL A 7 -1.26 -3.76 5.89
N HIS A 8 -1.11 -2.48 5.60
CA HIS A 8 -2.16 -1.49 5.86
C HIS A 8 -2.34 -0.55 4.67
N ALA A 9 -3.58 -0.41 4.23
CA ALA A 9 -3.93 0.52 3.15
C ALA A 9 -5.44 0.76 3.13
N ASP A 10 -5.81 1.98 2.73
CA ASP A 10 -7.18 2.34 2.40
C ASP A 10 -7.18 2.73 0.92
N ILE A 11 -7.72 1.86 0.07
CA ILE A 11 -7.60 2.02 -1.39
C ILE A 11 -8.94 2.46 -1.97
N PRO A 12 -9.03 3.70 -2.49
CA PRO A 12 -10.27 4.15 -3.13
C PRO A 12 -10.47 3.45 -4.47
N ILE A 13 -11.69 2.97 -4.69
CA ILE A 13 -12.05 2.14 -5.83
C ILE A 13 -13.04 2.91 -6.72
N LEU A 14 -12.98 2.67 -8.01
CA LEU A 14 -13.88 3.28 -8.99
C LEU A 14 -15.32 2.86 -8.78
N GLU A 15 -16.24 3.77 -9.07
CA GLU A 15 -17.66 3.47 -9.06
C GLU A 15 -17.99 2.34 -10.04
N GLY A 16 -18.87 1.45 -9.64
CA GLY A 16 -19.29 0.32 -10.46
C GLY A 16 -18.44 -0.94 -10.33
N VAL A 17 -17.36 -0.88 -9.59
CA VAL A 17 -16.52 -2.08 -9.35
C VAL A 17 -17.15 -2.92 -8.26
N SER A 18 -17.43 -4.18 -8.59
CA SER A 18 -18.07 -5.11 -7.68
C SER A 18 -17.04 -5.78 -6.76
N ARG A 19 -17.54 -6.33 -5.65
CA ARG A 19 -16.73 -7.14 -4.74
C ARG A 19 -16.03 -8.28 -5.47
N ARG A 20 -16.73 -8.94 -6.39
CA ARG A 20 -16.17 -10.03 -7.18
C ARG A 20 -14.97 -9.60 -8.01
N GLN A 21 -15.05 -8.41 -8.61
CA GLN A 21 -13.93 -7.86 -9.39
C GLN A 21 -12.71 -7.59 -8.51
N VAL A 22 -12.94 -7.04 -7.30
CA VAL A 22 -11.87 -6.82 -6.32
C VAL A 22 -11.26 -8.16 -5.91
N GLU A 23 -12.08 -9.16 -5.62
CA GLU A 23 -11.59 -10.49 -5.24
C GLU A 23 -10.78 -11.15 -6.35
N GLN A 24 -11.21 -11.01 -7.60
CA GLN A 24 -10.46 -11.54 -8.74
C GLN A 24 -9.11 -10.85 -8.91
N ALA A 25 -9.06 -9.53 -8.74
CA ALA A 25 -7.80 -8.78 -8.81
C ALA A 25 -6.83 -9.22 -7.73
N LEU A 26 -7.33 -9.43 -6.52
CA LEU A 26 -6.52 -9.86 -5.38
C LEU A 26 -6.24 -11.37 -5.38
N GLY A 27 -6.65 -12.08 -6.42
CA GLY A 27 -6.52 -13.54 -6.55
C GLY A 27 -5.16 -14.10 -6.17
N PRO A 28 -4.03 -13.54 -6.67
CA PRO A 28 -2.70 -14.07 -6.29
C PRO A 28 -2.43 -14.04 -4.79
N TRP A 29 -2.88 -12.99 -4.10
CA TRP A 29 -2.73 -12.90 -2.64
C TRP A 29 -3.69 -13.85 -1.93
N LEU A 30 -4.94 -13.91 -2.38
CA LEU A 30 -5.93 -14.82 -1.81
C LEU A 30 -5.51 -16.29 -1.95
N GLU A 31 -4.95 -16.68 -3.10
CA GLU A 31 -4.39 -18.02 -3.31
C GLU A 31 -3.24 -18.30 -2.34
N TYR A 32 -2.37 -17.31 -2.14
CA TYR A 32 -1.27 -17.44 -1.19
C TYR A 32 -1.78 -17.71 0.23
N LEU A 33 -2.90 -17.07 0.60
CA LEU A 33 -3.52 -17.22 1.91
C LEU A 33 -4.46 -18.44 2.01
N ASP A 34 -4.65 -19.16 0.90
CA ASP A 34 -5.59 -20.27 0.80
C ASP A 34 -7.01 -19.82 1.17
N ALA A 35 -7.39 -18.64 0.71
CA ALA A 35 -8.70 -18.02 0.96
C ALA A 35 -9.55 -18.03 -0.31
N ASP A 36 -10.84 -18.30 -0.18
CA ASP A 36 -11.77 -18.31 -1.31
C ASP A 36 -12.27 -16.89 -1.65
N GLY A 37 -12.26 -15.98 -0.69
CA GLY A 37 -12.68 -14.60 -0.89
C GLY A 37 -12.22 -13.70 0.24
N LEU A 38 -12.59 -12.42 0.18
CA LEU A 38 -12.15 -11.43 1.18
C LEU A 38 -12.56 -11.79 2.60
N SER A 39 -13.76 -12.34 2.77
CA SER A 39 -14.28 -12.68 4.09
C SER A 39 -13.53 -13.83 4.76
N ASP A 40 -12.78 -14.61 4.00
CA ASP A 40 -11.99 -15.74 4.52
C ASP A 40 -10.61 -15.32 5.00
N VAL A 41 -10.20 -14.08 4.72
CA VAL A 41 -8.90 -13.57 5.11
C VAL A 41 -8.96 -13.12 6.57
N LYS A 42 -8.15 -13.75 7.40
CA LYS A 42 -8.08 -13.43 8.82
C LYS A 42 -6.68 -12.97 9.19
N SER A 43 -6.63 -11.90 9.98
CA SER A 43 -5.38 -11.42 10.55
C SER A 43 -5.01 -12.24 11.78
N LEU A 44 -3.72 -12.33 12.08
CA LEU A 44 -3.25 -12.88 13.35
C LEU A 44 -3.74 -12.05 14.53
N GLU A 45 -3.91 -10.74 14.32
CA GLU A 45 -4.42 -9.82 15.34
C GLU A 45 -5.95 -9.81 15.29
N PRO A 46 -6.64 -10.17 16.40
CA PRO A 46 -8.10 -10.28 16.38
C PRO A 46 -8.85 -8.96 16.13
N ASP A 47 -8.20 -7.83 16.41
CA ASP A 47 -8.81 -6.50 16.21
C ASP A 47 -8.73 -6.00 14.77
N GLU A 48 -7.96 -6.68 13.92
CA GLU A 48 -7.78 -6.26 12.53
C GLU A 48 -8.80 -6.94 11.62
N PRO A 49 -9.47 -6.17 10.73
CA PRO A 49 -10.50 -6.73 9.87
C PRO A 49 -9.98 -7.65 8.75
N GLY A 50 -8.66 -7.61 8.46
CA GLY A 50 -8.09 -8.32 7.33
C GLY A 50 -8.33 -7.55 6.04
N LEU A 51 -9.10 -8.12 5.12
CA LEU A 51 -9.49 -7.47 3.88
C LEU A 51 -10.99 -7.21 3.90
N LYS A 52 -11.38 -5.96 3.67
CA LYS A 52 -12.79 -5.57 3.65
C LYS A 52 -13.04 -4.57 2.53
N TYR A 53 -13.98 -4.88 1.65
CA TYR A 53 -14.40 -3.95 0.63
C TYR A 53 -15.78 -3.38 0.96
N ASP A 54 -15.84 -2.06 1.15
CA ASP A 54 -17.07 -1.34 1.39
C ASP A 54 -17.60 -0.81 0.06
N GLU A 55 -18.65 -1.44 -0.45
CA GLU A 55 -19.23 -1.10 -1.77
C GLU A 55 -19.96 0.24 -1.77
N LYS A 56 -20.33 0.75 -0.61
CA LYS A 56 -21.00 2.06 -0.49
C LYS A 56 -19.99 3.19 -0.50
N GLU A 57 -18.92 3.03 0.26
CA GLU A 57 -17.84 4.03 0.34
C GLU A 57 -16.87 3.91 -0.82
N LEU A 58 -16.86 2.78 -1.52
CA LEU A 58 -15.92 2.45 -2.59
C LEU A 58 -14.47 2.47 -2.10
N ILE A 59 -14.26 1.86 -0.93
CA ILE A 59 -12.94 1.75 -0.33
C ILE A 59 -12.63 0.30 0.00
N LEU A 60 -11.47 -0.17 -0.43
CA LEU A 60 -10.91 -1.44 0.01
C LEU A 60 -10.01 -1.18 1.20
N TYR A 61 -10.42 -1.68 2.35
CA TYR A 61 -9.64 -1.58 3.59
C TYR A 61 -8.75 -2.80 3.73
N ILE A 62 -7.47 -2.57 3.89
CA ILE A 62 -6.48 -3.62 4.16
C ILE A 62 -5.87 -3.33 5.53
N CYS A 63 -6.05 -4.24 6.47
CA CYS A 63 -5.44 -4.16 7.79
C CYS A 63 -5.23 -5.59 8.26
N TRP A 64 -4.06 -6.13 7.95
CA TRP A 64 -3.80 -7.56 8.06
C TRP A 64 -2.38 -7.82 8.58
N THR A 65 -2.26 -8.78 9.49
CA THR A 65 -0.98 -9.28 9.98
C THR A 65 -0.96 -10.79 9.79
N GLY A 66 0.15 -11.32 9.31
CA GLY A 66 0.28 -12.75 9.12
C GLY A 66 1.74 -13.19 9.01
N GLU A 67 1.95 -14.48 9.12
CA GLU A 67 3.25 -15.08 8.86
C GLU A 67 3.43 -15.28 7.37
N ILE A 68 4.61 -14.95 6.85
CA ILE A 68 4.89 -15.02 5.43
C ILE A 68 6.10 -15.89 5.10
N GLY A 69 6.09 -16.44 3.89
CA GLY A 69 7.20 -17.17 3.29
C GLY A 69 7.70 -16.45 2.05
N ARG A 70 8.50 -17.14 1.25
CA ARG A 70 9.19 -16.57 0.07
C ARG A 70 8.26 -16.04 -1.02
N SER A 71 7.10 -16.65 -1.19
CA SER A 71 6.18 -16.29 -2.28
C SER A 71 5.24 -15.15 -1.94
N PHE A 72 5.31 -14.61 -0.72
CA PHE A 72 4.40 -13.55 -0.30
C PHE A 72 4.56 -12.27 -1.11
N HIS A 73 5.80 -11.75 -1.23
CA HIS A 73 6.05 -10.48 -1.90
C HIS A 73 5.61 -10.49 -3.37
N PRO A 74 5.98 -11.51 -4.18
CA PRO A 74 5.47 -11.57 -5.56
C PRO A 74 3.96 -11.67 -5.65
N ALA A 75 3.32 -12.42 -4.74
CA ALA A 75 1.87 -12.56 -4.73
C ALA A 75 1.17 -11.24 -4.40
N LEU A 76 1.65 -10.52 -3.38
CA LEU A 76 1.11 -9.21 -3.03
C LEU A 76 1.30 -8.20 -4.15
N GLU A 77 2.51 -8.12 -4.72
CA GLU A 77 2.81 -7.19 -5.81
C GLU A 77 1.92 -7.44 -7.02
N GLN A 78 1.73 -8.71 -7.40
CA GLN A 78 0.85 -9.04 -8.51
C GLN A 78 -0.60 -8.68 -8.21
N ALA A 79 -1.06 -8.92 -7.00
CA ALA A 79 -2.42 -8.56 -6.58
C ALA A 79 -2.64 -7.05 -6.67
N LEU A 80 -1.69 -6.25 -6.21
CA LEU A 80 -1.77 -4.78 -6.28
C LEU A 80 -1.72 -4.29 -7.73
N GLU A 81 -0.89 -4.89 -8.56
CA GLU A 81 -0.82 -4.56 -9.98
C GLU A 81 -2.16 -4.84 -10.68
N ASN A 82 -2.78 -6.00 -10.38
CA ASN A 82 -4.08 -6.36 -10.92
C ASN A 82 -5.17 -5.39 -10.45
N LEU A 83 -5.06 -4.90 -9.23
CA LEU A 83 -6.04 -3.98 -8.64
C LEU A 83 -5.96 -2.58 -9.24
N GLY A 84 -4.77 -2.19 -9.74
CA GLY A 84 -4.51 -0.85 -10.26
C GLY A 84 -5.62 -0.27 -11.14
N PRO A 85 -6.05 -0.98 -12.21
CA PRO A 85 -7.10 -0.46 -13.10
C PRO A 85 -8.44 -0.15 -12.44
N TYR A 86 -8.70 -0.71 -11.27
CA TYR A 86 -9.93 -0.47 -10.52
C TYR A 86 -9.80 0.64 -9.49
N CYS A 87 -8.59 1.21 -9.31
CA CYS A 87 -8.35 2.26 -8.34
C CYS A 87 -8.83 3.61 -8.86
N TYR A 88 -9.45 4.40 -7.98
CA TYR A 88 -9.85 5.78 -8.30
C TYR A 88 -8.63 6.69 -8.43
N GLU A 89 -7.64 6.49 -7.56
CA GLU A 89 -6.39 7.25 -7.55
C GLU A 89 -5.26 6.37 -7.03
N ALA A 90 -4.03 6.83 -7.19
CA ALA A 90 -2.87 6.12 -6.66
C ALA A 90 -2.70 6.42 -5.18
N VAL A 91 -2.46 5.37 -4.40
CA VAL A 91 -2.26 5.47 -2.96
C VAL A 91 -1.13 4.57 -2.50
N GLU A 92 -0.62 4.85 -1.31
CA GLU A 92 0.42 4.06 -0.67
C GLU A 92 -0.16 2.85 0.04
N VAL A 93 0.62 1.78 0.07
CA VAL A 93 0.35 0.55 0.84
C VAL A 93 1.52 0.36 1.80
N ASP A 94 1.26 0.51 3.08
CA ASP A 94 2.29 0.38 4.12
C ASP A 94 2.53 -1.08 4.45
N LEU A 95 3.78 -1.51 4.37
CA LEU A 95 4.21 -2.86 4.68
C LEU A 95 5.24 -2.80 5.80
N THR A 96 4.99 -3.47 6.91
CA THR A 96 5.94 -3.56 8.02
C THR A 96 6.32 -5.03 8.23
N GLU A 97 7.60 -5.34 8.12
CA GLU A 97 8.12 -6.67 8.40
C GLU A 97 8.74 -6.70 9.80
N TYR A 98 8.35 -7.72 10.56
CA TYR A 98 8.88 -7.94 11.90
C TYR A 98 9.88 -9.10 11.84
N GLN A 99 11.10 -8.83 12.28
CA GLN A 99 12.18 -9.82 12.27
C GLN A 99 12.25 -10.56 13.60
N ASP A 100 12.83 -11.76 13.59
CA ASP A 100 12.97 -12.58 14.79
C ASP A 100 13.75 -11.88 15.92
N ASN A 101 14.65 -10.97 15.57
CA ASN A 101 15.43 -10.21 16.54
C ASN A 101 14.72 -8.99 17.11
N GLY A 102 13.44 -8.80 16.77
CA GLY A 102 12.64 -7.67 17.20
C GLY A 102 12.77 -6.40 16.36
N GLU A 103 13.61 -6.42 15.32
CA GLU A 103 13.74 -5.30 14.40
C GLU A 103 12.53 -5.23 13.47
N GLN A 104 12.18 -4.01 13.07
CA GLN A 104 11.12 -3.75 12.13
C GLN A 104 11.68 -3.10 10.89
N GLU A 105 11.19 -3.51 9.73
CA GLU A 105 11.56 -2.89 8.46
C GLU A 105 10.28 -2.46 7.75
N GLY A 106 10.18 -1.16 7.47
CA GLY A 106 9.04 -0.60 6.75
C GLY A 106 9.34 -0.51 5.27
N LYS A 107 8.36 -0.87 4.45
CA LYS A 107 8.39 -0.65 3.00
C LYS A 107 7.13 0.03 2.58
N LEU A 108 7.24 0.86 1.55
CA LEU A 108 6.12 1.57 1.00
C LEU A 108 5.90 1.09 -0.43
N LEU A 109 4.75 0.47 -0.66
CA LEU A 109 4.32 0.06 -2.00
C LEU A 109 3.26 1.04 -2.48
N PHE A 110 3.02 1.08 -3.77
CA PHE A 110 2.01 1.95 -4.37
C PHE A 110 1.10 1.14 -5.28
N VAL A 111 -0.18 1.49 -5.29
CA VAL A 111 -1.17 0.94 -6.19
C VAL A 111 -1.91 2.10 -6.85
N GLY A 112 -2.20 1.98 -8.13
CA GLY A 112 -2.90 3.05 -8.83
C GLY A 112 -3.26 2.69 -10.26
N PRO A 113 -4.08 3.54 -10.92
CA PRO A 113 -4.61 3.24 -12.24
C PRO A 113 -3.60 3.34 -13.38
N THR A 114 -2.54 4.14 -13.20
CA THR A 114 -1.50 4.32 -14.21
C THR A 114 -0.14 4.47 -13.57
N ALA A 115 0.91 4.21 -14.34
CA ALA A 115 2.29 4.43 -13.90
C ALA A 115 2.53 5.89 -13.52
N GLN A 116 1.94 6.83 -14.28
CA GLN A 116 2.07 8.25 -14.02
C GLN A 116 1.40 8.63 -12.69
N ALA A 117 0.20 8.11 -12.41
CA ALA A 117 -0.50 8.37 -11.15
C ALA A 117 0.32 7.85 -9.96
N ILE A 118 0.94 6.68 -10.09
CA ILE A 118 1.81 6.10 -9.07
C ILE A 118 3.04 6.99 -8.86
N HIS A 119 3.67 7.43 -9.95
CA HIS A 119 4.84 8.32 -9.90
C HIS A 119 4.52 9.62 -9.16
N GLU A 120 3.37 10.23 -9.45
CA GLU A 120 2.90 11.45 -8.78
C GLU A 120 2.61 11.21 -7.28
N ALA A 121 2.06 10.06 -6.95
CA ALA A 121 1.82 9.69 -5.54
C ALA A 121 3.15 9.51 -4.79
N GLN A 122 4.14 8.87 -5.42
CA GLN A 122 5.49 8.72 -4.86
C GLN A 122 6.13 10.08 -4.59
N ARG A 123 6.05 10.99 -5.56
CA ARG A 123 6.58 12.35 -5.43
C ARG A 123 5.92 13.08 -4.25
N ARG A 124 4.60 13.04 -4.18
CA ARG A 124 3.84 13.71 -3.11
C ARG A 124 4.20 13.16 -1.74
N CYS A 125 4.28 11.83 -1.58
CA CYS A 125 4.68 11.21 -0.32
C CYS A 125 6.09 11.62 0.09
N MET A 126 7.04 11.64 -0.84
CA MET A 126 8.42 12.04 -0.58
C MET A 126 8.47 13.49 -0.11
N VAL A 127 7.76 14.40 -0.79
CA VAL A 127 7.74 15.82 -0.44
C VAL A 127 7.12 16.03 0.94
N GLU A 128 6.00 15.37 1.23
CA GLU A 128 5.34 15.48 2.54
C GLU A 128 6.25 14.99 3.67
N ASP A 129 6.94 13.87 3.47
CA ASP A 129 7.87 13.31 4.46
C ASP A 129 9.06 14.25 4.69
N LEU A 130 9.61 14.82 3.62
CA LEU A 130 10.73 15.77 3.73
C LEU A 130 10.29 17.05 4.45
N ASP A 131 9.13 17.59 4.12
CA ASP A 131 8.59 18.78 4.80
C ASP A 131 8.45 18.53 6.29
N ALA A 132 7.93 17.37 6.68
CA ALA A 132 7.74 17.02 8.09
C ALA A 132 9.08 16.88 8.83
N ILE A 133 10.06 16.21 8.20
CA ILE A 133 11.37 15.96 8.80
C ILE A 133 12.20 17.24 8.87
N LEU A 134 12.31 17.95 7.75
CA LEU A 134 13.14 19.16 7.64
C LEU A 134 12.55 20.32 8.43
N GLY A 135 11.23 20.40 8.51
CA GLY A 135 10.54 21.47 9.25
C GLY A 135 10.83 21.51 10.73
N ARG A 136 11.38 20.44 11.30
CA ARG A 136 11.78 20.38 12.71
C ARG A 136 13.08 21.14 12.99
N GLN A 137 13.92 21.34 11.96
CA GLN A 137 15.26 21.91 12.12
C GLN A 137 15.51 23.16 11.27
N PHE A 138 14.76 23.35 10.20
CA PHE A 138 15.02 24.36 9.21
C PHE A 138 13.77 25.24 8.98
N ASP A 139 14.01 26.48 8.51
CA ASP A 139 12.89 27.39 8.22
C ASP A 139 12.19 27.02 6.89
N LYS A 140 11.05 27.67 6.65
CA LYS A 140 10.23 27.39 5.46
C LYS A 140 10.97 27.62 4.13
N GLU A 141 11.84 28.63 4.08
CA GLU A 141 12.59 28.95 2.88
C GLU A 141 13.61 27.85 2.58
N GLN A 142 14.31 27.37 3.59
CA GLN A 142 15.28 26.29 3.45
C GLN A 142 14.61 24.98 3.04
N VAL A 143 13.48 24.65 3.65
CA VAL A 143 12.69 23.47 3.30
C VAL A 143 12.21 23.55 1.84
N ALA A 144 11.74 24.73 1.40
CA ALA A 144 11.29 24.95 0.04
C ALA A 144 12.39 24.70 -0.99
N GLN A 145 13.65 25.06 -0.67
CA GLN A 145 14.78 24.81 -1.57
C GLN A 145 15.02 23.31 -1.78
N VAL A 146 14.95 22.50 -0.71
CA VAL A 146 15.13 21.06 -0.81
C VAL A 146 13.95 20.42 -1.55
N THR A 147 12.74 20.85 -1.24
CA THR A 147 11.53 20.36 -1.90
C THR A 147 11.56 20.62 -3.41
N ALA A 148 12.01 21.83 -3.80
CA ALA A 148 12.14 22.18 -5.23
C ALA A 148 13.14 21.28 -5.96
N LEU A 149 14.24 20.91 -5.30
CA LEU A 149 15.22 19.98 -5.87
C LEU A 149 14.62 18.58 -6.05
N VAL A 150 13.91 18.09 -5.06
CA VAL A 150 13.25 16.76 -5.13
C VAL A 150 12.22 16.75 -6.27
N ASN A 151 11.40 17.79 -6.39
CA ASN A 151 10.43 17.90 -7.48
C ASN A 151 11.09 17.85 -8.85
N ARG A 152 12.24 18.54 -9.02
CA ARG A 152 12.98 18.47 -10.28
C ARG A 152 13.49 17.07 -10.59
N LEU A 153 13.96 16.34 -9.58
CA LEU A 153 14.45 14.97 -9.78
C LEU A 153 13.35 14.05 -10.27
N PHE A 154 12.12 14.22 -9.76
CA PHE A 154 10.98 13.45 -10.25
C PHE A 154 10.55 13.86 -11.67
N ASP A 155 10.71 15.13 -12.03
CA ASP A 155 10.34 15.63 -13.36
C ASP A 155 11.32 15.22 -14.46
N GLU A 156 12.55 14.81 -14.10
CA GLU A 156 13.58 14.40 -15.06
C GLU A 156 13.37 12.99 -15.64
N ASP A 157 12.43 12.24 -15.13
CA ASP A 157 12.14 10.89 -15.61
C ASP A 157 11.25 10.89 -16.87
#